data_c54f54e6afc2de9e6b2416502d5cbc80
#
_entry.id   c54f54e6afc2de9e6b2416502d5cbc80
#
_cell.length_a   1.000
_cell.length_b   1.000
_cell.length_c   1.000
_cell.angle_alpha   90.00
_cell.angle_beta   90.00
_cell.angle_gamma   90.00
#
_symmetry.space_group_name_H-M   'P 1'
#
loop_
_entity.id
_entity.type
_entity.pdbx_description
1 polymer ?
#
loop_
_entity_poly.entity_id
_entity_poly.type
_entity_poly.pdbx_seq_one_letter_code
_entity_poly.pdbx_strand_id
1 'polypeptide(L)'
;PADLIAKEKEIAEAKAVELEAIQKSMEALEDRKTNIRVGYVYVISNIGAFGERMVKIGMTRRLEPLDRVRELGDASVPFRYDVHALIFSRDAVSLETRLHQKFVEQRVNFVNNRREFFYVTPAEVKIALEEIHNEANDLTGDVLSFDEWAEAEEFRISESQRKLQNV
;
A
#
# COMPACT_ATOMS: atom_id res chain seq x y z
N PRO A 1 -49.57 -38.06 10.33
CA PRO A 1 -48.71 -38.99 9.70
C PRO A 1 -47.25 -38.61 9.74
N ALA A 2 -46.40 -39.58 10.00
CA ALA A 2 -44.96 -39.40 10.19
C ALA A 2 -44.26 -38.78 8.96
N ASP A 3 -44.74 -39.03 7.76
CA ASP A 3 -44.17 -38.52 6.50
C ASP A 3 -44.35 -37.01 6.34
N LEU A 4 -45.45 -36.45 6.82
CA LEU A 4 -45.69 -35.00 6.79
C LEU A 4 -44.80 -34.26 7.77
N ILE A 5 -44.60 -34.81 8.97
CA ILE A 5 -43.74 -34.26 10.01
C ILE A 5 -42.26 -34.26 9.56
N ALA A 6 -41.83 -35.36 8.90
CA ALA A 6 -40.48 -35.51 8.35
C ALA A 6 -40.20 -34.45 7.24
N LYS A 7 -41.18 -34.21 6.34
CA LYS A 7 -41.07 -33.21 5.28
C LYS A 7 -41.04 -31.79 5.82
N GLU A 8 -41.85 -31.46 6.81
CA GLU A 8 -41.83 -30.17 7.47
C GLU A 8 -40.49 -29.89 8.17
N LYS A 9 -39.90 -30.92 8.76
CA LYS A 9 -38.58 -30.83 9.39
C LYS A 9 -37.46 -30.62 8.38
N GLU A 10 -37.49 -31.32 7.23
CA GLU A 10 -36.55 -31.10 6.13
C GLU A 10 -36.62 -29.66 5.57
N ILE A 11 -37.80 -29.13 5.39
CA ILE A 11 -38.02 -27.76 4.90
C ILE A 11 -37.49 -26.76 5.91
N ALA A 12 -37.72 -26.96 7.20
CA ALA A 12 -37.22 -26.07 8.24
C ALA A 12 -35.69 -26.11 8.31
N GLU A 13 -35.05 -27.27 8.20
CA GLU A 13 -33.61 -27.38 8.17
C GLU A 13 -32.98 -26.72 6.93
N ALA A 14 -33.60 -26.88 5.75
CA ALA A 14 -33.18 -26.24 4.51
C ALA A 14 -33.25 -24.72 4.60
N LYS A 15 -34.33 -24.19 5.18
CA LYS A 15 -34.48 -22.74 5.41
C LYS A 15 -33.45 -22.20 6.40
N ALA A 16 -33.11 -22.94 7.45
CA ALA A 16 -32.11 -22.55 8.41
C ALA A 16 -30.72 -22.44 7.80
N VAL A 17 -30.35 -23.39 6.92
CA VAL A 17 -29.08 -23.35 6.17
C VAL A 17 -29.03 -22.16 5.22
N GLU A 18 -30.14 -21.87 4.53
CA GLU A 18 -30.24 -20.76 3.61
C GLU A 18 -30.11 -19.40 4.33
N LEU A 19 -30.75 -19.23 5.48
CA LEU A 19 -30.64 -18.05 6.32
C LEU A 19 -29.21 -17.84 6.83
N GLU A 20 -28.54 -18.91 7.23
CA GLU A 20 -27.13 -18.86 7.68
C GLU A 20 -26.21 -18.43 6.55
N ALA A 21 -26.42 -18.93 5.34
CA ALA A 21 -25.65 -18.51 4.16
C ALA A 21 -25.86 -17.03 3.82
N ILE A 22 -27.09 -16.53 3.91
CA ILE A 22 -27.40 -15.11 3.70
C ILE A 22 -26.74 -14.25 4.77
N GLN A 23 -26.76 -14.66 6.01
CA GLN A 23 -26.16 -13.96 7.13
C GLN A 23 -24.64 -13.84 6.98
N LYS A 24 -23.96 -14.90 6.57
CA LYS A 24 -22.51 -14.90 6.26
C LYS A 24 -22.19 -13.96 5.10
N SER A 25 -23.03 -13.93 4.06
CA SER A 25 -22.87 -13.02 2.93
C SER A 25 -23.01 -11.56 3.35
N MET A 26 -23.96 -11.25 4.25
CA MET A 26 -24.15 -9.91 4.77
C MET A 26 -22.98 -9.46 5.65
N GLU A 27 -22.46 -10.34 6.50
CA GLU A 27 -21.27 -10.07 7.32
C GLU A 27 -20.03 -9.81 6.45
N ALA A 28 -19.83 -10.59 5.39
CA ALA A 28 -18.75 -10.37 4.45
C ALA A 28 -18.87 -9.04 3.71
N LEU A 29 -20.09 -8.60 3.38
CA LEU A 29 -20.34 -7.28 2.76
C LEU A 29 -20.06 -6.14 3.73
N GLU A 30 -20.45 -6.28 5.00
CA GLU A 30 -20.15 -5.30 6.04
C GLU A 30 -18.64 -5.21 6.30
N ASP A 31 -17.94 -6.33 6.36
CA ASP A 31 -16.48 -6.37 6.49
C ASP A 31 -15.79 -5.67 5.33
N ARG A 32 -16.27 -5.85 4.11
CA ARG A 32 -15.75 -5.12 2.94
C ARG A 32 -16.00 -3.62 3.03
N LYS A 33 -17.14 -3.19 3.56
CA LYS A 33 -17.46 -1.76 3.75
C LYS A 33 -16.63 -1.14 4.86
N THR A 34 -16.44 -1.85 5.97
CA THR A 34 -15.61 -1.39 7.09
C THR A 34 -14.13 -1.43 6.78
N ASN A 35 -13.68 -2.38 5.93
CA ASN A 35 -12.28 -2.58 5.56
C ASN A 35 -11.86 -1.88 4.26
N ILE A 36 -12.70 -1.00 3.71
CA ILE A 36 -12.39 -0.27 2.47
C ILE A 36 -11.15 0.62 2.61
N ARG A 37 -10.80 0.99 3.83
CA ARG A 37 -9.66 1.84 4.16
C ARG A 37 -8.40 1.05 4.53
N VAL A 38 -8.51 -0.27 4.68
CA VAL A 38 -7.38 -1.14 4.98
C VAL A 38 -6.48 -1.29 3.75
N GLY A 39 -5.19 -1.25 3.96
CA GLY A 39 -4.23 -1.44 2.88
C GLY A 39 -2.80 -1.25 3.33
N TYR A 40 -1.94 -1.03 2.35
CA TYR A 40 -0.52 -0.77 2.56
C TYR A 40 -0.18 0.62 2.03
N VAL A 41 0.56 1.36 2.82
CA VAL A 41 1.25 2.55 2.34
C VAL A 41 2.65 2.13 1.94
N TYR A 42 3.05 2.48 0.73
CA TYR A 42 4.40 2.19 0.24
C TYR A 42 5.19 3.48 0.06
N VAL A 43 6.49 3.39 0.38
CA VAL A 43 7.46 4.45 0.16
C VAL A 43 8.52 3.90 -0.78
N ILE A 44 8.61 4.46 -1.96
CA ILE A 44 9.49 3.97 -3.02
C ILE A 44 10.28 5.10 -3.64
N SER A 45 11.46 4.78 -4.18
CA SER A 45 12.30 5.73 -4.90
C SER A 45 12.85 5.13 -6.19
N ASN A 46 13.34 6.00 -7.06
CA ASN A 46 13.99 5.59 -8.30
C ASN A 46 15.11 6.58 -8.60
N ILE A 47 16.27 6.33 -8.01
CA ILE A 47 17.41 7.24 -8.07
C ILE A 47 17.85 7.48 -9.50
N GLY A 48 17.91 6.43 -10.33
CA GLY A 48 18.32 6.53 -11.72
C GLY A 48 17.38 7.36 -12.59
N ALA A 49 16.10 7.40 -12.25
CA ALA A 49 15.11 8.17 -12.99
C ALA A 49 14.94 9.59 -12.46
N PHE A 50 14.98 9.79 -11.13
CA PHE A 50 14.55 11.03 -10.49
C PHE A 50 15.59 11.67 -9.56
N GLY A 51 16.72 10.99 -9.30
CA GLY A 51 17.73 11.45 -8.34
C GLY A 51 17.44 11.03 -6.91
N GLU A 52 18.32 11.45 -6.00
CA GLU A 52 18.31 10.97 -4.61
C GLU A 52 17.25 11.62 -3.71
N ARG A 53 16.74 12.77 -4.10
CA ARG A 53 15.78 13.53 -3.29
C ARG A 53 14.37 13.51 -3.87
N MET A 54 13.92 12.33 -4.27
CA MET A 54 12.55 12.17 -4.70
C MET A 54 12.04 10.80 -4.30
N VAL A 55 10.92 10.77 -3.59
CA VAL A 55 10.20 9.54 -3.24
C VAL A 55 8.75 9.64 -3.70
N LYS A 56 8.16 8.48 -3.95
CA LYS A 56 6.73 8.34 -4.11
C LYS A 56 6.15 7.72 -2.85
N ILE A 57 5.11 8.35 -2.34
CA ILE A 57 4.33 7.84 -1.20
C ILE A 57 2.93 7.57 -1.71
N GLY A 58 2.57 6.31 -1.79
CA GLY A 58 1.27 5.89 -2.28
C GLY A 58 0.67 4.78 -1.45
N MET A 59 -0.53 4.37 -1.82
CA MET A 59 -1.19 3.30 -1.12
C MET A 59 -1.77 2.29 -2.11
N THR A 60 -1.91 1.05 -1.66
CA THR A 60 -2.56 -0.02 -2.41
C THR A 60 -3.40 -0.87 -1.47
N ARG A 61 -4.52 -1.36 -1.98
CA ARG A 61 -5.39 -2.30 -1.27
C ARG A 61 -5.17 -3.74 -1.70
N ARG A 62 -4.22 -3.97 -2.60
CA ARG A 62 -3.91 -5.33 -3.08
C ARG A 62 -3.34 -6.18 -1.96
N LEU A 63 -3.67 -7.46 -1.96
CA LEU A 63 -3.12 -8.44 -1.02
C LEU A 63 -1.60 -8.57 -1.15
N GLU A 64 -1.10 -8.46 -2.40
CA GLU A 64 0.32 -8.44 -2.70
C GLU A 64 0.75 -7.02 -3.11
N PRO A 65 1.14 -6.18 -2.15
CA PRO A 65 1.47 -4.77 -2.44
C PRO A 65 2.66 -4.59 -3.37
N LEU A 66 3.61 -5.53 -3.37
CA LEU A 66 4.77 -5.48 -4.27
C LEU A 66 4.37 -5.60 -5.74
N ASP A 67 3.25 -6.23 -6.07
CA ASP A 67 2.75 -6.29 -7.45
C ASP A 67 2.44 -4.90 -7.98
N ARG A 68 1.88 -4.04 -7.14
CA ARG A 68 1.61 -2.64 -7.51
C ARG A 68 2.91 -1.87 -7.75
N VAL A 69 3.90 -2.06 -6.91
CA VAL A 69 5.21 -1.41 -7.06
C VAL A 69 5.89 -1.88 -8.35
N ARG A 70 5.85 -3.18 -8.63
CA ARG A 70 6.40 -3.73 -9.89
C ARG A 70 5.73 -3.13 -11.11
N GLU A 71 4.41 -3.01 -11.11
CA GLU A 71 3.66 -2.39 -12.21
C GLU A 71 4.08 -0.94 -12.45
N LEU A 72 4.28 -0.17 -11.37
CA LEU A 72 4.74 1.21 -11.47
C LEU A 72 6.15 1.30 -12.08
N GLY A 73 6.99 0.32 -11.83
CA GLY A 73 8.35 0.23 -12.35
C GLY A 73 8.45 -0.36 -13.76
N ASP A 74 7.39 -1.00 -14.25
CA ASP A 74 7.35 -1.60 -15.58
C ASP A 74 6.96 -0.61 -16.68
N ALA A 75 6.47 0.56 -16.31
CA ALA A 75 5.97 1.54 -17.28
C ALA A 75 6.57 2.93 -17.03
N SER A 76 7.01 3.57 -18.11
CA SER A 76 7.38 4.99 -18.15
C SER A 76 8.61 5.40 -17.33
N VAL A 77 9.31 4.46 -16.71
CA VAL A 77 10.57 4.73 -15.99
C VAL A 77 11.66 3.77 -16.48
N PRO A 78 12.92 4.20 -16.51
CA PRO A 78 14.02 3.38 -17.06
C PRO A 78 14.50 2.27 -16.13
N PHE A 79 14.16 2.35 -14.84
CA PHE A 79 14.61 1.40 -13.83
C PHE A 79 13.47 1.02 -12.88
N ARG A 80 13.62 -0.11 -12.21
CA ARG A 80 12.71 -0.54 -11.18
C ARG A 80 12.81 0.35 -9.95
N TYR A 81 11.71 0.46 -9.22
CA TYR A 81 11.70 1.19 -7.96
C TYR A 81 12.35 0.40 -6.83
N ASP A 82 13.04 1.12 -5.96
CA ASP A 82 13.44 0.60 -4.65
C ASP A 82 12.31 0.80 -3.66
N VAL A 83 12.05 -0.24 -2.86
CA VAL A 83 11.02 -0.20 -1.82
C VAL A 83 11.70 0.09 -0.49
N HIS A 84 11.40 1.24 0.10
CA HIS A 84 11.90 1.62 1.42
C HIS A 84 11.02 1.12 2.55
N ALA A 85 9.70 1.13 2.34
CA ALA A 85 8.75 0.67 3.33
C ALA A 85 7.45 0.17 2.69
N LEU A 86 6.90 -0.87 3.29
CA LEU A 86 5.53 -1.31 3.10
C LEU A 86 4.88 -1.32 4.49
N ILE A 87 3.92 -0.45 4.69
CA ILE A 87 3.30 -0.25 6.00
C ILE A 87 1.86 -0.69 5.93
N PHE A 88 1.54 -1.79 6.61
CA PHE A 88 0.16 -2.21 6.76
C PHE A 88 -0.57 -1.25 7.70
N SER A 89 -1.75 -0.79 7.29
CA SER A 89 -2.59 0.05 8.13
C SER A 89 -4.06 -0.35 7.98
N ARG A 90 -4.77 -0.34 9.08
CA ARG A 90 -6.23 -0.51 9.07
C ARG A 90 -6.93 0.71 8.49
N ASP A 91 -6.25 1.84 8.46
CA ASP A 91 -6.69 3.06 7.78
C ASP A 91 -5.54 3.63 6.95
N ALA A 92 -5.21 2.93 5.87
CA ALA A 92 -4.14 3.33 4.97
C ALA A 92 -4.42 4.67 4.28
N VAL A 93 -5.69 5.00 4.06
CA VAL A 93 -6.12 6.28 3.48
C VAL A 93 -5.69 7.43 4.37
N SER A 94 -5.97 7.34 5.68
CA SER A 94 -5.57 8.37 6.63
C SER A 94 -4.05 8.45 6.81
N LEU A 95 -3.36 7.32 6.84
CA LEU A 95 -1.91 7.30 6.96
C LEU A 95 -1.24 7.98 5.76
N GLU A 96 -1.65 7.64 4.55
CA GLU A 96 -1.18 8.28 3.33
C GLU A 96 -1.45 9.79 3.36
N THR A 97 -2.67 10.17 3.69
CA THR A 97 -3.06 11.58 3.77
C THR A 97 -2.20 12.37 4.76
N ARG A 98 -1.93 11.79 5.93
CA ARG A 98 -1.10 12.45 6.94
C ARG A 98 0.35 12.60 6.48
N LEU A 99 0.90 11.59 5.80
CA LEU A 99 2.23 11.69 5.21
C LEU A 99 2.29 12.76 4.13
N HIS A 100 1.30 12.81 3.25
CA HIS A 100 1.22 13.83 2.21
C HIS A 100 1.11 15.24 2.80
N GLN A 101 0.38 15.40 3.89
CA GLN A 101 0.27 16.69 4.60
C GLN A 101 1.60 17.15 5.21
N LYS A 102 2.38 16.21 5.75
CA LYS A 102 3.71 16.55 6.30
C LYS A 102 4.67 17.07 5.23
N PHE A 103 4.49 16.65 3.99
CA PHE A 103 5.36 17.02 2.87
C PHE A 103 4.66 17.87 1.81
N VAL A 104 3.59 18.56 2.16
CA VAL A 104 2.80 19.34 1.21
C VAL A 104 3.64 20.40 0.49
N GLU A 105 4.61 21.01 1.17
CA GLU A 105 5.50 22.02 0.59
C GLU A 105 6.57 21.42 -0.32
N GLN A 106 6.87 20.13 -0.14
CA GLN A 106 7.85 19.40 -0.94
C GLN A 106 7.23 18.63 -2.11
N ARG A 107 5.97 18.83 -2.41
CA ARG A 107 5.35 18.19 -3.59
C ARG A 107 6.12 18.52 -4.86
N VAL A 108 6.31 17.51 -5.69
CA VAL A 108 6.89 17.70 -7.02
C VAL A 108 5.89 18.38 -7.95
N ASN A 109 4.65 17.94 -7.91
CA ASN A 109 3.57 18.44 -8.77
C ASN A 109 2.50 19.16 -7.95
N PHE A 110 2.46 20.49 -8.03
CA PHE A 110 1.44 21.31 -7.37
C PHE A 110 0.14 21.45 -8.16
N VAL A 111 0.13 20.99 -9.41
CA VAL A 111 -1.05 21.11 -10.29
C VAL A 111 -1.94 19.88 -10.16
N ASN A 112 -1.34 18.70 -10.05
CA ASN A 112 -2.05 17.43 -9.98
C ASN A 112 -1.67 16.66 -8.72
N ASN A 113 -2.55 16.69 -7.72
CA ASN A 113 -2.36 16.02 -6.44
C ASN A 113 -2.32 14.48 -6.54
N ARG A 114 -2.76 13.91 -7.65
CA ARG A 114 -2.67 12.47 -7.91
C ARG A 114 -1.25 12.00 -8.25
N ARG A 115 -0.36 12.93 -8.55
CA ARG A 115 1.07 12.67 -8.75
C ARG A 115 1.76 12.77 -7.39
N GLU A 116 1.88 11.65 -6.72
CA GLU A 116 2.23 11.49 -5.30
C GLU A 116 3.73 11.41 -5.07
N PHE A 117 4.48 12.32 -5.69
CA PHE A 117 5.93 12.43 -5.56
C PHE A 117 6.31 13.64 -4.71
N PHE A 118 7.39 13.48 -3.94
CA PHE A 118 7.85 14.49 -3.00
C PHE A 118 9.38 14.63 -3.06
N TYR A 119 9.89 15.87 -2.99
CA TYR A 119 11.31 16.15 -2.91
C TYR A 119 11.82 15.96 -1.48
N VAL A 120 11.86 14.73 -1.04
CA VAL A 120 12.35 14.32 0.28
C VAL A 120 13.19 13.07 0.16
N THR A 121 14.02 12.83 1.17
CA THR A 121 14.80 11.59 1.28
C THR A 121 14.01 10.52 2.03
N PRO A 122 14.35 9.23 1.85
CA PRO A 122 13.77 8.17 2.67
C PRO A 122 13.95 8.38 4.18
N ALA A 123 15.10 8.94 4.61
CA ALA A 123 15.33 9.26 6.01
C ALA A 123 14.34 10.29 6.56
N GLU A 124 14.02 11.32 5.79
CA GLU A 124 13.01 12.32 6.16
C GLU A 124 11.61 11.70 6.29
N VAL A 125 11.26 10.77 5.41
CA VAL A 125 9.99 10.06 5.48
C VAL A 125 9.91 9.16 6.71
N LYS A 126 11.00 8.50 7.06
CA LYS A 126 11.08 7.68 8.27
C LYS A 126 10.79 8.50 9.53
N ILE A 127 11.38 9.67 9.66
CA ILE A 127 11.13 10.59 10.77
C ILE A 127 9.65 10.98 10.82
N ALA A 128 9.07 11.33 9.69
CA ALA A 128 7.64 11.67 9.62
C ALA A 128 6.73 10.50 10.03
N LEU A 129 7.08 9.28 9.63
CA LEU A 129 6.35 8.07 10.05
C LEU A 129 6.43 7.83 11.55
N GLU A 130 7.60 8.01 12.14
CA GLU A 130 7.79 7.89 13.59
C GLU A 130 6.95 8.92 14.35
N GLU A 131 6.89 10.16 13.86
CA GLU A 131 6.03 11.19 14.44
C GLU A 131 4.56 10.81 14.38
N ILE A 132 4.09 10.31 13.24
CA ILE A 132 2.70 9.86 13.08
C ILE A 132 2.41 8.67 14.00
N HIS A 133 3.34 7.73 14.10
CA HIS A 133 3.20 6.56 14.98
C HIS A 133 3.05 6.99 16.44
N ASN A 134 3.82 7.95 16.90
CA ASN A 134 3.75 8.48 18.27
C ASN A 134 2.44 9.25 18.53
N GLU A 135 1.89 9.91 17.52
CA GLU A 135 0.63 10.66 17.62
C GLU A 135 -0.60 9.76 17.50
N ALA A 136 -0.51 8.71 16.67
CA ALA A 136 -1.66 7.84 16.33
C ALA A 136 -1.18 6.42 16.02
N ASN A 137 -0.94 5.62 17.06
CA ASN A 137 -0.44 4.24 16.96
C ASN A 137 -1.30 3.33 16.08
N ASP A 138 -2.60 3.60 15.99
CA ASP A 138 -3.55 2.81 15.23
C ASP A 138 -3.44 2.97 13.70
N LEU A 139 -2.76 4.01 13.24
CA LEU A 139 -2.54 4.23 11.81
C LEU A 139 -1.37 3.41 11.26
N THR A 140 -0.34 3.19 12.07
CA THR A 140 0.83 2.39 11.70
C THR A 140 0.78 1.04 12.39
N GLY A 141 1.14 -0.03 11.69
CA GLY A 141 1.22 -1.36 12.30
C GLY A 141 2.29 -1.44 13.41
N ASP A 142 2.30 -2.56 14.15
CA ASP A 142 3.17 -2.76 15.32
C ASP A 142 4.67 -2.76 14.99
N VAL A 143 5.04 -3.05 13.74
CA VAL A 143 6.44 -3.11 13.32
C VAL A 143 6.64 -2.24 12.09
N LEU A 144 7.35 -1.14 12.29
CA LEU A 144 7.82 -0.28 11.21
C LEU A 144 9.20 -0.76 10.78
N SER A 145 9.26 -1.48 9.68
CA SER A 145 10.52 -1.79 9.01
C SER A 145 10.75 -0.76 7.93
N PHE A 146 11.85 -0.03 8.00
CA PHE A 146 12.16 1.00 7.03
C PHE A 146 13.61 0.90 6.59
N ASP A 147 13.82 0.66 5.30
CA ASP A 147 15.14 0.64 4.69
C ASP A 147 15.43 1.99 4.02
N GLU A 148 16.35 2.74 4.59
CA GLU A 148 16.73 4.06 4.05
C GLU A 148 17.63 3.94 2.81
N TRP A 149 18.27 2.80 2.62
CA TRP A 149 19.19 2.58 1.53
C TRP A 149 18.45 2.25 0.23
N ALA A 150 18.80 2.96 -0.83
CA ALA A 150 18.34 2.65 -2.17
C ALA A 150 19.42 1.84 -2.90
N GLU A 151 19.13 0.59 -3.19
CA GLU A 151 20.05 -0.29 -3.91
C GLU A 151 20.30 0.22 -5.33
N ALA A 152 19.26 0.66 -6.02
CA ALA A 152 19.30 1.19 -7.39
C ALA A 152 20.16 0.30 -8.29
N GLU A 153 19.97 -1.01 -8.21
CA GLU A 153 20.89 -2.02 -8.76
C GLU A 153 21.11 -1.86 -10.27
N GLU A 154 20.04 -1.83 -11.04
CA GLU A 154 20.12 -1.69 -12.49
C GLU A 154 20.76 -0.36 -12.92
N PHE A 155 20.47 0.72 -12.20
CA PHE A 155 21.07 2.02 -12.43
C PHE A 155 22.59 2.01 -12.20
N ARG A 156 23.03 1.45 -11.06
CA ARG A 156 24.45 1.37 -10.72
C ARG A 156 25.23 0.48 -11.69
N ILE A 157 24.65 -0.64 -12.12
CA ILE A 157 25.23 -1.52 -13.12
C ILE A 157 25.35 -0.78 -14.46
N SER A 158 24.29 -0.09 -14.88
CA SER A 158 24.27 0.67 -16.13
C SER A 158 25.31 1.78 -16.14
N GLU A 159 25.47 2.50 -15.02
CA GLU A 159 26.49 3.53 -14.89
C GLU A 159 27.91 2.94 -14.96
N SER A 160 28.15 1.80 -14.33
CA SER A 160 29.43 1.09 -14.40
C SER A 160 29.77 0.68 -15.82
N GLN A 161 28.82 0.14 -16.56
CA GLN A 161 28.98 -0.24 -17.94
C GLN A 161 29.24 0.98 -18.85
N ARG A 162 28.55 2.09 -18.60
CA ARG A 162 28.77 3.34 -19.35
C ARG A 162 30.18 3.88 -19.17
N LYS A 163 30.70 3.84 -17.95
CA LYS A 163 32.09 4.25 -17.65
C LYS A 163 33.11 3.37 -18.39
N LEU A 164 32.85 2.07 -18.49
CA LEU A 164 33.72 1.15 -19.22
C LEU A 164 33.74 1.42 -20.73
N GLN A 165 32.62 1.87 -21.31
CA GLN A 165 32.52 2.20 -22.73
C GLN A 165 33.24 3.51 -23.10
N ASN A 166 33.40 4.42 -22.14
CA ASN A 166 33.99 5.74 -22.33
C ASN A 166 35.50 5.79 -22.06
N VAL A 167 36.12 4.64 -21.87
CA VAL A 167 37.57 4.53 -21.62
C VAL A 167 38.37 4.29 -22.94
#